data_6e05c5562506177f1e93fbe14849e380
#
_entry.id   6e05c5562506177f1e93fbe14849e380
#
_cell.length_a   1.000
_cell.length_b   1.000
_cell.length_c   1.000
_cell.angle_alpha   90.00
_cell.angle_beta   90.00
_cell.angle_gamma   90.00
#
_symmetry.space_group_name_H-M   'P 1'
#
loop_
_entity.id
_entity.type
_entity.pdbx_description
1 polymer ?
#
loop_
_entity_poly.entity_id
_entity_poly.type
_entity_poly.pdbx_seq_one_letter_code
_entity_poly.pdbx_strand_id
1 'polypeptide(L)'
;MIHNQKIKFAKEVIFQEINALKKLSKSYNSNFIKAIDLIQKCKGKVICVGMGKSGHIIRKISATLSSVGVPSIYLHPSEAAHGDLGACNPKQDCFLIMSYSGNTDELKSILNYAHKFKMPIIGVASKENSTLISMLLAWGDSVAITLMKLNKFSKEKFAVYHPSGALGKQLTRVKDIMIKKRDVPFINENMSVKNAVIQITKKTYGCVLVLNKSKKVTGIITDGDIRRSIHKKNFLDKTAKEVMTKNPKMISENTLAGLALDIMNKKKITSLIIKGKNNNYGLIHIHSLISFGV
;
A
#
# COMPACT_ATOMS: atom_id res chain seq x y z
N MET A 1 -36.55 -13.01 -30.79
CA MET A 1 -35.41 -13.63 -31.51
C MET A 1 -34.10 -12.85 -31.35
N ILE A 2 -34.07 -11.56 -31.63
CA ILE A 2 -32.82 -10.73 -31.57
C ILE A 2 -32.17 -10.68 -30.17
N HIS A 3 -32.96 -10.69 -29.09
CA HIS A 3 -32.43 -10.59 -27.71
C HIS A 3 -31.61 -11.84 -27.34
N ASN A 4 -32.05 -13.02 -27.64
CA ASN A 4 -31.33 -14.28 -27.40
C ASN A 4 -30.04 -14.41 -28.24
N GLN A 5 -30.01 -13.81 -29.43
CA GLN A 5 -28.85 -13.87 -30.31
C GLN A 5 -27.67 -13.04 -29.78
N LYS A 6 -27.94 -11.88 -29.17
CA LYS A 6 -26.90 -11.05 -28.51
C LYS A 6 -26.22 -11.78 -27.34
N ILE A 7 -27.00 -12.44 -26.51
CA ILE A 7 -26.48 -13.26 -25.40
C ILE A 7 -25.66 -14.44 -25.93
N LYS A 8 -26.12 -15.08 -27.00
CA LYS A 8 -25.41 -16.19 -27.65
C LYS A 8 -24.03 -15.76 -28.12
N PHE A 9 -23.93 -14.65 -28.87
CA PHE A 9 -22.65 -14.11 -29.33
C PHE A 9 -21.70 -13.76 -28.17
N ALA A 10 -22.20 -13.11 -27.11
CA ALA A 10 -21.39 -12.80 -25.94
C ALA A 10 -20.83 -14.08 -25.27
N LYS A 11 -21.62 -15.13 -25.14
CA LYS A 11 -21.18 -16.42 -24.60
C LYS A 11 -20.14 -17.10 -25.50
N GLU A 12 -20.31 -17.04 -26.82
CA GLU A 12 -19.34 -17.59 -27.77
C GLU A 12 -17.97 -16.96 -27.65
N VAL A 13 -17.88 -15.63 -27.44
CA VAL A 13 -16.61 -14.92 -27.17
C VAL A 13 -15.97 -15.47 -25.91
N ILE A 14 -16.70 -15.60 -24.80
CA ILE A 14 -16.16 -16.13 -23.53
C ILE A 14 -15.65 -17.57 -23.71
N PHE A 15 -16.36 -18.43 -24.44
CA PHE A 15 -15.89 -19.78 -24.71
C PHE A 15 -14.60 -19.81 -25.53
N GLN A 16 -14.46 -18.92 -26.53
CA GLN A 16 -13.21 -18.77 -27.28
C GLN A 16 -12.05 -18.36 -26.38
N GLU A 17 -12.26 -17.39 -25.49
CA GLU A 17 -11.25 -16.95 -24.52
C GLU A 17 -10.85 -18.06 -23.53
N ILE A 18 -11.82 -18.82 -22.98
CA ILE A 18 -11.53 -19.97 -22.12
C ILE A 18 -10.64 -21.00 -22.83
N ASN A 19 -10.93 -21.30 -24.10
CA ASN A 19 -10.14 -22.25 -24.88
C ASN A 19 -8.71 -21.71 -25.13
N ALA A 20 -8.58 -20.42 -25.41
CA ALA A 20 -7.28 -19.77 -25.57
C ALA A 20 -6.45 -19.81 -24.27
N LEU A 21 -7.05 -19.55 -23.11
CA LEU A 21 -6.38 -19.65 -21.81
C LEU A 21 -5.96 -21.09 -21.48
N LYS A 22 -6.77 -22.10 -21.84
CA LYS A 22 -6.37 -23.52 -21.71
C LYS A 22 -5.16 -23.83 -22.59
N LYS A 23 -5.09 -23.32 -23.83
CA LYS A 23 -3.91 -23.48 -24.69
C LYS A 23 -2.70 -22.78 -24.08
N LEU A 24 -2.86 -21.56 -23.58
CA LEU A 24 -1.78 -20.81 -22.91
C LEU A 24 -1.20 -21.61 -21.73
N SER A 25 -2.04 -22.17 -20.86
CA SER A 25 -1.56 -22.92 -19.70
C SER A 25 -0.72 -24.14 -20.09
N LYS A 26 -1.04 -24.79 -21.23
CA LYS A 26 -0.28 -25.91 -21.77
C LYS A 26 1.00 -25.48 -22.51
N SER A 27 1.11 -24.24 -22.92
CA SER A 27 2.27 -23.71 -23.66
C SER A 27 3.43 -23.30 -22.76
N TYR A 28 3.24 -23.23 -21.46
CA TYR A 28 4.31 -22.89 -20.51
C TYR A 28 5.40 -23.96 -20.52
N ASN A 29 6.62 -23.52 -20.82
CA ASN A 29 7.79 -24.38 -21.01
C ASN A 29 9.05 -23.70 -20.46
N SER A 30 10.23 -24.21 -20.83
CA SER A 30 11.51 -23.66 -20.43
C SER A 30 11.71 -22.18 -20.81
N ASN A 31 11.03 -21.66 -21.84
CA ASN A 31 11.14 -20.25 -22.20
C ASN A 31 10.41 -19.34 -21.20
N PHE A 32 9.30 -19.79 -20.62
CA PHE A 32 8.65 -19.06 -19.52
C PHE A 32 9.57 -19.01 -18.28
N ILE A 33 10.24 -20.13 -17.97
CA ILE A 33 11.22 -20.16 -16.87
C ILE A 33 12.37 -19.20 -17.13
N LYS A 34 12.94 -19.19 -18.33
CA LYS A 34 14.00 -18.27 -18.72
C LYS A 34 13.57 -16.80 -18.60
N ALA A 35 12.33 -16.47 -18.97
CA ALA A 35 11.79 -15.12 -18.83
C ALA A 35 11.70 -14.70 -17.34
N ILE A 36 11.21 -15.58 -16.47
CA ILE A 36 11.17 -15.34 -15.02
C ILE A 36 12.58 -15.14 -14.45
N ASP A 37 13.52 -16.03 -14.77
CA ASP A 37 14.92 -15.97 -14.31
C ASP A 37 15.58 -14.66 -14.76
N LEU A 38 15.31 -14.23 -15.99
CA LEU A 38 15.86 -13.00 -16.54
C LEU A 38 15.36 -11.78 -15.77
N ILE A 39 14.07 -11.72 -15.46
CA ILE A 39 13.49 -10.63 -14.65
C ILE A 39 14.07 -10.68 -13.22
N GLN A 40 14.21 -11.86 -12.61
CA GLN A 40 14.81 -11.98 -11.27
C GLN A 40 16.27 -11.53 -11.20
N LYS A 41 17.04 -11.73 -12.29
CA LYS A 41 18.43 -11.29 -12.40
C LYS A 41 18.57 -9.80 -12.75
N CYS A 42 17.49 -9.15 -13.19
CA CYS A 42 17.46 -7.73 -13.51
C CYS A 42 17.74 -6.89 -12.25
N LYS A 43 18.83 -6.14 -12.24
CA LYS A 43 19.23 -5.29 -11.10
C LYS A 43 18.57 -3.92 -11.12
N GLY A 44 18.08 -3.50 -12.27
CA GLY A 44 17.38 -2.24 -12.48
C GLY A 44 15.87 -2.43 -12.60
N LYS A 45 15.31 -2.05 -13.73
CA LYS A 45 13.88 -2.12 -14.00
C LYS A 45 13.55 -2.91 -15.26
N VAL A 46 12.36 -3.48 -15.31
CA VAL A 46 11.80 -4.09 -16.51
C VAL A 46 11.17 -2.98 -17.36
N ILE A 47 11.75 -2.76 -18.55
CA ILE A 47 11.24 -1.78 -19.50
C ILE A 47 10.23 -2.47 -20.41
N CYS A 48 8.96 -2.20 -20.17
CA CYS A 48 7.82 -2.77 -20.87
C CYS A 48 7.53 -1.98 -22.13
N VAL A 49 7.54 -2.64 -23.29
CA VAL A 49 7.40 -2.01 -24.60
C VAL A 49 6.30 -2.68 -25.41
N GLY A 50 5.45 -1.88 -26.02
CA GLY A 50 4.40 -2.35 -26.92
C GLY A 50 3.63 -1.21 -27.55
N MET A 51 2.97 -1.47 -28.67
CA MET A 51 2.24 -0.49 -29.45
C MET A 51 0.77 -0.85 -29.60
N GLY A 52 -0.09 0.16 -29.74
CA GLY A 52 -1.53 -0.04 -29.92
C GLY A 52 -2.17 -0.85 -28.78
N LYS A 53 -2.97 -1.87 -29.11
CA LYS A 53 -3.62 -2.74 -28.11
C LYS A 53 -2.62 -3.48 -27.24
N SER A 54 -1.50 -3.97 -27.80
CA SER A 54 -0.41 -4.59 -27.04
C SER A 54 0.26 -3.59 -26.10
N GLY A 55 0.35 -2.31 -26.49
CA GLY A 55 0.85 -1.22 -25.64
C GLY A 55 -0.03 -0.99 -24.40
N HIS A 56 -1.36 -1.01 -24.55
CA HIS A 56 -2.27 -0.89 -23.41
C HIS A 56 -2.14 -2.07 -22.44
N ILE A 57 -2.00 -3.29 -22.97
CA ILE A 57 -1.84 -4.49 -22.15
C ILE A 57 -0.53 -4.45 -21.39
N ILE A 58 0.59 -4.18 -22.07
CA ILE A 58 1.89 -4.20 -21.41
C ILE A 58 2.07 -3.05 -20.41
N ARG A 59 1.38 -1.92 -20.61
CA ARG A 59 1.29 -0.84 -19.62
C ARG A 59 0.62 -1.33 -18.34
N LYS A 60 -0.49 -2.11 -18.45
CA LYS A 60 -1.12 -2.76 -17.30
C LYS A 60 -0.17 -3.75 -16.62
N ILE A 61 0.56 -4.53 -17.38
CA ILE A 61 1.53 -5.50 -16.84
C ILE A 61 2.66 -4.77 -16.11
N SER A 62 3.19 -3.69 -16.67
CA SER A 62 4.19 -2.85 -16.01
C SER A 62 3.70 -2.35 -14.65
N ALA A 63 2.47 -1.82 -14.59
CA ALA A 63 1.86 -1.38 -13.35
C ALA A 63 1.71 -2.54 -12.35
N THR A 64 1.30 -3.73 -12.82
CA THR A 64 1.16 -4.92 -11.98
C THR A 64 2.51 -5.38 -11.43
N LEU A 65 3.57 -5.44 -12.25
CA LEU A 65 4.93 -5.77 -11.81
C LEU A 65 5.42 -4.82 -10.71
N SER A 66 5.27 -3.51 -10.93
CA SER A 66 5.62 -2.49 -9.92
C SER A 66 4.84 -2.69 -8.62
N SER A 67 3.54 -3.00 -8.70
CA SER A 67 2.68 -3.23 -7.54
C SER A 67 3.07 -4.44 -6.69
N VAL A 68 3.74 -5.42 -7.29
CA VAL A 68 4.24 -6.61 -6.57
C VAL A 68 5.75 -6.55 -6.29
N GLY A 69 6.34 -5.35 -6.38
CA GLY A 69 7.73 -5.10 -5.97
C GLY A 69 8.79 -5.42 -7.03
N VAL A 70 8.40 -5.55 -8.29
CA VAL A 70 9.32 -5.66 -9.42
C VAL A 70 9.37 -4.30 -10.13
N PRO A 71 10.46 -3.53 -10.02
CA PRO A 71 10.57 -2.22 -10.65
C PRO A 71 10.31 -2.32 -12.16
N SER A 72 9.35 -1.55 -12.67
CA SER A 72 8.95 -1.60 -14.06
C SER A 72 8.43 -0.25 -14.55
N ILE A 73 8.71 0.06 -15.81
CA ILE A 73 8.17 1.23 -16.51
C ILE A 73 7.66 0.85 -17.89
N TYR A 74 6.69 1.60 -18.39
CA TYR A 74 6.25 1.49 -19.78
C TYR A 74 7.01 2.53 -20.62
N LEU A 75 7.53 2.09 -21.77
CA LEU A 75 8.20 2.92 -22.77
C LEU A 75 7.45 2.78 -24.10
N HIS A 76 6.96 3.91 -24.65
CA HIS A 76 6.30 3.90 -25.94
C HIS A 76 7.34 3.82 -27.07
N PRO A 77 7.19 2.93 -28.07
CA PRO A 77 8.18 2.77 -29.13
C PRO A 77 8.51 4.04 -29.91
N SER A 78 7.51 4.86 -30.22
CA SER A 78 7.74 6.13 -30.92
C SER A 78 8.54 7.11 -30.08
N GLU A 79 8.22 7.28 -28.80
CA GLU A 79 8.96 8.16 -27.89
C GLU A 79 10.40 7.67 -27.66
N ALA A 80 10.57 6.35 -27.62
CA ALA A 80 11.89 5.73 -27.56
C ALA A 80 12.82 6.18 -28.71
N ALA A 81 12.27 6.30 -29.92
CA ALA A 81 13.02 6.77 -31.11
C ALA A 81 13.39 8.27 -31.02
N HIS A 82 12.70 9.04 -30.15
CA HIS A 82 12.88 10.49 -29.98
C HIS A 82 13.62 10.87 -28.68
N GLY A 83 14.25 9.90 -28.00
CA GLY A 83 15.17 10.19 -26.89
C GLY A 83 14.87 9.46 -25.59
N ASP A 84 13.67 8.88 -25.41
CA ASP A 84 13.29 8.22 -24.15
C ASP A 84 14.12 6.96 -23.84
N LEU A 85 14.88 6.43 -24.82
CA LEU A 85 15.92 5.42 -24.57
C LEU A 85 17.00 5.90 -23.58
N GLY A 86 17.15 7.20 -23.40
CA GLY A 86 18.02 7.78 -22.37
C GLY A 86 17.60 7.43 -20.93
N ALA A 87 16.33 7.05 -20.70
CA ALA A 87 15.86 6.57 -19.41
C ALA A 87 16.29 5.14 -19.07
N CYS A 88 16.87 4.41 -20.03
CA CYS A 88 17.31 3.03 -19.86
C CYS A 88 18.72 2.98 -19.26
N ASN A 89 18.94 2.04 -18.33
CA ASN A 89 20.27 1.71 -17.86
C ASN A 89 20.73 0.36 -18.47
N PRO A 90 21.58 0.38 -19.51
CA PRO A 90 21.93 -0.85 -20.23
C PRO A 90 22.58 -1.95 -19.38
N LYS A 91 23.24 -1.57 -18.27
CA LYS A 91 23.94 -2.53 -17.39
C LYS A 91 23.01 -3.19 -16.36
N GLN A 92 21.81 -2.66 -16.17
CA GLN A 92 20.93 -3.10 -15.08
C GLN A 92 19.53 -3.47 -15.53
N ASP A 93 19.01 -2.83 -16.59
CA ASP A 93 17.64 -2.98 -17.06
C ASP A 93 17.51 -4.14 -18.06
N CYS A 94 16.29 -4.63 -18.24
CA CYS A 94 15.92 -5.57 -19.29
C CYS A 94 14.64 -5.11 -20.00
N PHE A 95 14.48 -5.51 -21.26
CA PHE A 95 13.27 -5.25 -22.02
C PHE A 95 12.27 -6.40 -21.94
N LEU A 96 10.99 -6.06 -21.79
CA LEU A 96 9.85 -6.95 -22.01
C LEU A 96 9.01 -6.35 -23.14
N ILE A 97 9.08 -6.97 -24.31
CA ILE A 97 8.46 -6.45 -25.53
C ILE A 97 7.26 -7.31 -25.92
N MET A 98 6.09 -6.68 -26.07
CA MET A 98 4.88 -7.32 -26.57
C MET A 98 4.51 -6.80 -27.95
N SER A 99 4.42 -7.72 -28.92
CA SER A 99 3.97 -7.39 -30.27
C SER A 99 3.04 -8.49 -30.80
N TYR A 100 1.99 -8.09 -31.49
CA TYR A 100 1.08 -9.04 -32.14
C TYR A 100 1.78 -9.84 -33.21
N SER A 101 2.41 -9.16 -34.17
CA SER A 101 3.09 -9.79 -35.31
C SER A 101 4.56 -10.16 -35.03
N GLY A 102 5.15 -9.58 -33.97
CA GLY A 102 6.59 -9.67 -33.72
C GLY A 102 7.45 -8.87 -34.71
N ASN A 103 6.84 -8.23 -35.72
CA ASN A 103 7.56 -7.50 -36.78
C ASN A 103 6.95 -6.11 -36.99
N THR A 104 7.09 -5.26 -35.99
CA THR A 104 6.58 -3.88 -35.99
C THR A 104 7.78 -2.94 -36.18
N ASP A 105 7.75 -2.14 -37.26
CA ASP A 105 8.87 -1.27 -37.61
C ASP A 105 9.28 -0.32 -36.49
N GLU A 106 8.35 0.15 -35.71
CA GLU A 106 8.58 1.03 -34.57
C GLU A 106 9.41 0.38 -33.46
N LEU A 107 9.50 -0.95 -33.43
CA LEU A 107 10.36 -1.66 -32.46
C LEU A 107 11.83 -1.71 -32.88
N LYS A 108 12.15 -1.40 -34.16
CA LYS A 108 13.52 -1.52 -34.68
C LYS A 108 14.53 -0.66 -33.89
N SER A 109 14.16 0.57 -33.54
CA SER A 109 15.03 1.46 -32.73
C SER A 109 15.39 0.85 -31.40
N ILE A 110 14.40 0.27 -30.70
CA ILE A 110 14.57 -0.37 -29.39
C ILE A 110 15.41 -1.64 -29.51
N LEU A 111 15.13 -2.48 -30.52
CA LEU A 111 15.89 -3.71 -30.77
C LEU A 111 17.35 -3.40 -31.09
N ASN A 112 17.61 -2.40 -31.95
CA ASN A 112 18.95 -1.94 -32.29
C ASN A 112 19.70 -1.41 -31.05
N TYR A 113 19.02 -0.63 -30.22
CA TYR A 113 19.57 -0.15 -28.95
C TYR A 113 19.92 -1.31 -28.01
N ALA A 114 18.98 -2.24 -27.82
CA ALA A 114 19.19 -3.40 -26.97
C ALA A 114 20.34 -4.28 -27.46
N HIS A 115 20.45 -4.51 -28.77
CA HIS A 115 21.57 -5.26 -29.37
C HIS A 115 22.90 -4.53 -29.20
N LYS A 116 22.94 -3.23 -29.48
CA LYS A 116 24.15 -2.39 -29.34
C LYS A 116 24.74 -2.47 -27.94
N PHE A 117 23.87 -2.44 -26.91
CA PHE A 117 24.27 -2.45 -25.51
C PHE A 117 24.16 -3.82 -24.84
N LYS A 118 23.87 -4.87 -25.61
CA LYS A 118 23.71 -6.28 -25.12
C LYS A 118 22.70 -6.40 -23.96
N MET A 119 21.62 -5.63 -24.02
CA MET A 119 20.58 -5.69 -23.01
C MET A 119 19.74 -6.95 -23.18
N PRO A 120 19.32 -7.59 -22.07
CA PRO A 120 18.43 -8.74 -22.13
C PRO A 120 17.05 -8.35 -22.67
N ILE A 121 16.47 -9.19 -23.53
CA ILE A 121 15.16 -9.00 -24.14
C ILE A 121 14.29 -10.24 -23.88
N ILE A 122 13.07 -10.00 -23.41
CA ILE A 122 11.98 -10.97 -23.37
C ILE A 122 10.97 -10.55 -24.42
N GLY A 123 10.84 -11.33 -25.49
CA GLY A 123 9.86 -11.11 -26.54
C GLY A 123 8.61 -11.97 -26.33
N VAL A 124 7.43 -11.35 -26.36
CA VAL A 124 6.13 -12.03 -26.33
C VAL A 124 5.38 -11.66 -27.58
N ALA A 125 5.18 -12.64 -28.46
CA ALA A 125 4.45 -12.47 -29.72
C ALA A 125 3.48 -13.63 -29.93
N SER A 126 2.43 -13.40 -30.69
CA SER A 126 1.48 -14.44 -31.07
C SER A 126 1.09 -14.27 -32.53
N LYS A 127 0.97 -15.36 -33.23
CA LYS A 127 0.50 -15.41 -34.63
C LYS A 127 -1.02 -15.66 -34.78
N GLU A 128 -1.74 -15.84 -33.65
CA GLU A 128 -3.16 -16.22 -33.66
C GLU A 128 -4.10 -15.10 -33.23
N ASN A 129 -5.31 -15.13 -33.78
CA ASN A 129 -6.41 -14.16 -33.85
C ASN A 129 -7.01 -13.68 -32.49
N SER A 130 -8.08 -12.97 -32.56
CA SER A 130 -8.98 -12.25 -31.65
C SER A 130 -8.90 -12.50 -30.10
N THR A 131 -8.49 -13.66 -29.64
CA THR A 131 -8.34 -14.04 -28.22
C THR A 131 -6.97 -13.70 -27.62
N LEU A 132 -6.08 -13.07 -28.38
CA LEU A 132 -4.72 -12.72 -27.98
C LEU A 132 -4.69 -11.81 -26.77
N ILE A 133 -5.63 -10.86 -26.68
CA ILE A 133 -5.66 -9.85 -25.60
C ILE A 133 -5.76 -10.53 -24.24
N SER A 134 -6.69 -11.45 -24.07
CA SER A 134 -6.89 -12.21 -22.83
C SER A 134 -5.69 -13.10 -22.51
N MET A 135 -5.07 -13.72 -23.53
CA MET A 135 -3.85 -14.51 -23.35
C MET A 135 -2.67 -13.68 -22.88
N LEU A 136 -2.45 -12.49 -23.45
CA LEU A 136 -1.35 -11.59 -23.05
C LEU A 136 -1.55 -11.04 -21.63
N LEU A 137 -2.78 -10.69 -21.26
CA LEU A 137 -3.12 -10.28 -19.90
C LEU A 137 -2.85 -11.41 -18.90
N ALA A 138 -3.34 -12.62 -19.18
CA ALA A 138 -3.15 -13.79 -18.33
C ALA A 138 -1.66 -14.20 -18.21
N TRP A 139 -0.90 -14.10 -19.30
CA TRP A 139 0.53 -14.33 -19.29
C TRP A 139 1.25 -13.33 -18.37
N GLY A 140 0.93 -12.04 -18.51
CA GLY A 140 1.51 -10.99 -17.66
C GLY A 140 1.18 -11.16 -16.18
N ASP A 141 -0.05 -11.53 -15.86
CA ASP A 141 -0.46 -11.83 -14.49
C ASP A 141 0.25 -13.07 -13.96
N SER A 142 0.44 -14.11 -14.81
CA SER A 142 1.23 -15.30 -14.44
C SER A 142 2.68 -14.93 -14.10
N VAL A 143 3.32 -14.05 -14.88
CA VAL A 143 4.68 -13.54 -14.60
C VAL A 143 4.70 -12.80 -13.27
N ALA A 144 3.80 -11.82 -13.08
CA ALA A 144 3.78 -11.00 -11.88
C ALA A 144 3.53 -11.81 -10.61
N ILE A 145 2.56 -12.73 -10.62
CA ILE A 145 2.23 -13.58 -9.47
C ILE A 145 3.34 -14.61 -9.19
N THR A 146 3.97 -15.15 -10.23
CA THR A 146 5.11 -16.05 -10.06
C THR A 146 6.27 -15.32 -9.37
N LEU A 147 6.64 -14.14 -9.85
CA LEU A 147 7.68 -13.31 -9.24
C LEU A 147 7.32 -12.90 -7.81
N MET A 148 6.07 -12.52 -7.57
CA MET A 148 5.57 -12.20 -6.23
C MET A 148 5.80 -13.35 -5.24
N LYS A 149 5.48 -14.58 -5.65
CA LYS A 149 5.69 -15.78 -4.83
C LYS A 149 7.17 -16.09 -4.61
N LEU A 150 7.98 -16.08 -5.68
CA LEU A 150 9.42 -16.38 -5.60
C LEU A 150 10.17 -15.33 -4.75
N ASN A 151 9.81 -14.06 -4.85
CA ASN A 151 10.39 -12.97 -4.08
C ASN A 151 9.85 -12.89 -2.64
N LYS A 152 8.99 -13.84 -2.22
CA LYS A 152 8.33 -13.84 -0.90
C LYS A 152 7.74 -12.48 -0.55
N PHE A 153 7.04 -11.88 -1.53
CA PHE A 153 6.43 -10.58 -1.39
C PHE A 153 5.27 -10.64 -0.40
N SER A 154 5.42 -9.96 0.74
CA SER A 154 4.48 -10.05 1.85
C SER A 154 3.35 -9.01 1.76
N LYS A 155 2.28 -9.21 2.54
CA LYS A 155 1.19 -8.24 2.67
C LYS A 155 1.68 -6.88 3.19
N GLU A 156 2.69 -6.87 4.06
CA GLU A 156 3.30 -5.66 4.59
C GLU A 156 4.03 -4.88 3.50
N LYS A 157 4.77 -5.56 2.62
CA LYS A 157 5.39 -4.94 1.44
C LYS A 157 4.34 -4.40 0.48
N PHE A 158 3.24 -5.15 0.27
CA PHE A 158 2.13 -4.68 -0.56
C PHE A 158 1.53 -3.36 -0.03
N ALA A 159 1.34 -3.24 1.27
CA ALA A 159 0.83 -2.02 1.90
C ALA A 159 1.75 -0.81 1.69
N VAL A 160 3.07 -1.01 1.66
CA VAL A 160 4.04 0.07 1.36
C VAL A 160 3.86 0.64 -0.04
N TYR A 161 3.57 -0.22 -1.03
CA TYR A 161 3.35 0.23 -2.42
C TYR A 161 1.91 0.71 -2.68
N HIS A 162 0.96 0.39 -1.77
CA HIS A 162 -0.47 0.74 -1.89
C HIS A 162 -0.97 1.45 -0.62
N PRO A 163 -0.36 2.57 -0.20
CA PRO A 163 -0.66 3.18 1.11
C PRO A 163 -2.12 3.66 1.25
N SER A 164 -2.73 4.09 0.16
CA SER A 164 -4.13 4.56 0.13
C SER A 164 -5.15 3.45 -0.15
N GLY A 165 -4.72 2.24 -0.47
CA GLY A 165 -5.59 1.09 -0.74
C GLY A 165 -6.18 0.50 0.55
N ALA A 166 -7.30 -0.22 0.44
CA ALA A 166 -7.97 -0.86 1.58
C ALA A 166 -7.02 -1.73 2.42
N LEU A 167 -6.15 -2.52 1.77
CA LEU A 167 -5.17 -3.35 2.47
C LEU A 167 -4.06 -2.51 3.13
N GLY A 168 -3.62 -1.40 2.52
CA GLY A 168 -2.66 -0.47 3.12
C GLY A 168 -3.21 0.12 4.41
N LYS A 169 -4.44 0.59 4.40
CA LYS A 169 -5.14 1.12 5.57
C LYS A 169 -5.30 0.07 6.68
N GLN A 170 -5.66 -1.17 6.34
CA GLN A 170 -5.78 -2.27 7.29
C GLN A 170 -4.46 -2.64 7.97
N LEU A 171 -3.33 -2.46 7.30
CA LEU A 171 -2.00 -2.78 7.81
C LEU A 171 -1.28 -1.59 8.46
N THR A 172 -1.88 -0.40 8.43
CA THR A 172 -1.35 0.79 9.09
C THR A 172 -1.21 0.55 10.59
N ARG A 173 -0.05 0.90 11.13
CA ARG A 173 0.23 0.80 12.56
C ARG A 173 -0.01 2.13 13.25
N VAL A 174 -0.37 2.06 14.51
CA VAL A 174 -0.65 3.26 15.32
C VAL A 174 0.52 4.23 15.34
N LYS A 175 1.77 3.74 15.34
CA LYS A 175 2.99 4.59 15.30
C LYS A 175 3.06 5.53 14.08
N ASP A 176 2.41 5.16 12.98
CA ASP A 176 2.45 5.91 11.71
C ASP A 176 1.49 7.11 11.70
N ILE A 177 0.47 7.08 12.60
CA ILE A 177 -0.61 8.08 12.65
C ILE A 177 -0.82 8.68 14.05
N MET A 178 -0.09 8.22 15.09
CA MET A 178 -0.22 8.72 16.45
C MET A 178 0.34 10.14 16.61
N ILE A 179 -0.19 10.86 17.58
CA ILE A 179 0.35 12.10 18.09
C ILE A 179 1.63 11.76 18.85
N LYS A 180 2.75 12.35 18.42
CA LYS A 180 4.07 12.08 19.01
C LYS A 180 4.24 12.80 20.34
N LYS A 181 5.12 12.29 21.20
CA LYS A 181 5.37 12.77 22.57
C LYS A 181 5.44 14.29 22.73
N ARG A 182 6.08 15.02 21.80
CA ARG A 182 6.21 16.49 21.85
C ARG A 182 4.86 17.23 21.84
N ASP A 183 3.83 16.61 21.25
CA ASP A 183 2.52 17.23 21.08
C ASP A 183 1.46 16.65 22.03
N VAL A 184 1.79 15.56 22.76
CA VAL A 184 0.91 14.96 23.77
C VAL A 184 0.80 15.87 24.98
N PRO A 185 -0.41 16.20 25.46
CA PRO A 185 -0.58 16.98 26.68
C PRO A 185 -0.24 16.15 27.93
N PHE A 186 0.72 16.62 28.71
CA PHE A 186 1.13 16.02 29.98
C PHE A 186 1.00 17.00 31.13
N ILE A 187 0.64 16.49 32.30
CA ILE A 187 0.74 17.22 33.58
C ILE A 187 1.33 16.31 34.65
N ASN A 188 1.89 16.93 35.72
CA ASN A 188 2.32 16.20 36.91
C ASN A 188 1.11 15.86 37.78
N GLU A 189 1.13 14.70 38.45
CA GLU A 189 0.06 14.22 39.34
C GLU A 189 -0.32 15.17 40.46
N ASN A 190 0.61 16.03 40.90
CA ASN A 190 0.39 17.00 41.96
C ASN A 190 -0.12 18.37 41.49
N MET A 191 -0.23 18.57 40.15
CA MET A 191 -0.78 19.82 39.61
C MET A 191 -2.32 19.83 39.76
N SER A 192 -2.88 21.04 39.84
CA SER A 192 -4.34 21.20 39.98
C SER A 192 -5.11 20.82 38.70
N VAL A 193 -6.38 20.48 38.85
CA VAL A 193 -7.30 20.25 37.73
C VAL A 193 -7.42 21.48 36.82
N LYS A 194 -7.32 22.69 37.37
CA LYS A 194 -7.26 23.94 36.61
C LYS A 194 -6.12 23.90 35.56
N ASN A 195 -4.94 23.41 35.95
CA ASN A 195 -3.83 23.23 35.00
C ASN A 195 -4.13 22.13 33.96
N ALA A 196 -4.85 21.08 34.33
CA ALA A 196 -5.28 20.04 33.38
C ALA A 196 -6.20 20.62 32.29
N VAL A 197 -7.19 21.43 32.71
CA VAL A 197 -8.11 22.12 31.78
C VAL A 197 -7.34 23.00 30.81
N ILE A 198 -6.39 23.80 31.28
CA ILE A 198 -5.56 24.65 30.41
C ILE A 198 -4.80 23.81 29.37
N GLN A 199 -4.20 22.70 29.77
CA GLN A 199 -3.45 21.83 28.84
C GLN A 199 -4.37 21.14 27.81
N ILE A 200 -5.56 20.68 28.23
CA ILE A 200 -6.54 20.06 27.33
C ILE A 200 -6.99 21.07 26.27
N THR A 201 -7.34 22.30 26.71
CA THR A 201 -7.78 23.39 25.81
C THR A 201 -6.68 23.78 24.82
N LYS A 202 -5.43 23.92 25.32
CA LYS A 202 -4.29 24.33 24.48
C LYS A 202 -3.96 23.30 23.38
N LYS A 203 -4.12 22.00 23.68
CA LYS A 203 -3.72 20.92 22.76
C LYS A 203 -4.90 20.30 21.98
N THR A 204 -6.15 20.61 22.32
CA THR A 204 -7.38 20.24 21.59
C THR A 204 -7.64 18.73 21.40
N TYR A 205 -6.99 17.86 22.18
CA TYR A 205 -7.19 16.40 22.10
C TYR A 205 -8.21 15.85 23.10
N GLY A 206 -8.91 16.72 23.84
CA GLY A 206 -9.95 16.32 24.78
C GLY A 206 -9.47 15.52 25.98
N CYS A 207 -8.16 15.44 26.22
CA CYS A 207 -7.58 14.72 27.35
C CYS A 207 -6.17 15.22 27.69
N VAL A 208 -5.69 14.89 28.90
CA VAL A 208 -4.32 15.11 29.36
C VAL A 208 -3.81 13.88 30.10
N LEU A 209 -2.56 13.50 29.88
CA LEU A 209 -1.90 12.37 30.53
C LEU A 209 -1.25 12.82 31.84
N VAL A 210 -1.46 12.06 32.91
CA VAL A 210 -0.94 12.37 34.24
C VAL A 210 0.33 11.57 34.48
N LEU A 211 1.41 12.28 34.81
CA LEU A 211 2.75 11.72 35.09
C LEU A 211 3.04 11.73 36.57
N ASN A 212 3.63 10.66 37.08
CA ASN A 212 4.25 10.64 38.41
C ASN A 212 5.66 11.28 38.39
N LYS A 213 6.31 11.32 39.56
CA LYS A 213 7.68 11.85 39.73
C LYS A 213 8.71 11.14 38.84
N SER A 214 8.52 9.87 38.54
CA SER A 214 9.39 9.07 37.63
C SER A 214 9.05 9.23 36.14
N LYS A 215 8.26 10.24 35.78
CA LYS A 215 7.79 10.51 34.39
C LYS A 215 7.05 9.34 33.75
N LYS A 216 6.42 8.48 34.55
CA LYS A 216 5.58 7.38 34.09
C LYS A 216 4.12 7.83 34.10
N VAL A 217 3.38 7.48 33.03
CA VAL A 217 1.93 7.75 32.97
C VAL A 217 1.21 6.85 33.96
N THR A 218 0.49 7.46 34.90
CA THR A 218 -0.30 6.81 35.96
C THR A 218 -1.80 7.01 35.79
N GLY A 219 -2.21 8.02 35.03
CA GLY A 219 -3.60 8.34 34.81
C GLY A 219 -3.85 9.16 33.55
N ILE A 220 -5.13 9.37 33.26
CA ILE A 220 -5.64 10.25 32.22
C ILE A 220 -6.79 11.08 32.81
N ILE A 221 -6.91 12.34 32.39
CA ILE A 221 -8.07 13.19 32.64
C ILE A 221 -8.65 13.59 31.30
N THR A 222 -9.94 13.35 31.08
CA THR A 222 -10.64 13.68 29.83
C THR A 222 -11.65 14.82 30.06
N ASP A 223 -12.10 15.47 28.99
CA ASP A 223 -13.19 16.45 29.04
C ASP A 223 -14.46 15.84 29.66
N GLY A 224 -14.70 14.55 29.47
CA GLY A 224 -15.80 13.83 30.10
C GLY A 224 -15.65 13.76 31.63
N ASP A 225 -14.43 13.56 32.15
CA ASP A 225 -14.19 13.51 33.58
C ASP A 225 -14.40 14.89 34.21
N ILE A 226 -13.92 15.94 33.57
CA ILE A 226 -14.11 17.33 33.99
C ILE A 226 -15.59 17.67 34.01
N ARG A 227 -16.33 17.43 32.93
CA ARG A 227 -17.77 17.73 32.79
C ARG A 227 -18.63 17.02 33.84
N ARG A 228 -18.31 15.76 34.15
CA ARG A 228 -19.03 14.99 35.20
C ARG A 228 -18.75 15.47 36.61
N SER A 229 -17.69 16.19 36.86
CA SER A 229 -17.22 16.50 38.20
C SER A 229 -17.14 17.99 38.53
N ILE A 230 -17.33 18.88 37.54
CA ILE A 230 -17.17 20.32 37.69
C ILE A 230 -18.09 20.96 38.72
N HIS A 231 -19.25 20.34 38.96
CA HIS A 231 -20.23 20.80 39.95
C HIS A 231 -19.82 20.53 41.41
N LYS A 232 -18.79 19.70 41.63
CA LYS A 232 -18.29 19.40 42.99
C LYS A 232 -17.54 20.56 43.56
N LYS A 233 -17.74 20.89 44.83
CA LYS A 233 -17.08 21.99 45.53
C LYS A 233 -15.54 21.84 45.44
N ASN A 234 -14.87 22.93 45.10
CA ASN A 234 -13.40 23.03 44.99
C ASN A 234 -12.80 22.02 43.99
N PHE A 235 -13.55 21.58 42.96
CA PHE A 235 -13.07 20.56 42.00
C PHE A 235 -11.83 21.03 41.26
N LEU A 236 -11.74 22.30 40.83
CA LEU A 236 -10.64 22.83 40.05
C LEU A 236 -9.33 22.93 40.86
N ASP A 237 -9.43 22.99 42.16
CA ASP A 237 -8.25 23.09 43.06
C ASP A 237 -7.70 21.71 43.47
N LYS A 238 -8.47 20.63 43.23
CA LYS A 238 -8.00 19.24 43.44
C LYS A 238 -6.77 18.94 42.61
N THR A 239 -5.95 18.01 43.06
CA THR A 239 -4.80 17.52 42.31
C THR A 239 -5.25 16.60 41.18
N ALA A 240 -4.45 16.54 40.12
CA ALA A 240 -4.68 15.59 39.00
C ALA A 240 -4.78 14.14 39.49
N LYS A 241 -3.99 13.77 40.50
CA LYS A 241 -3.97 12.45 41.13
C LYS A 241 -5.32 12.05 41.75
N GLU A 242 -6.05 13.03 42.32
CA GLU A 242 -7.35 12.80 42.98
C GLU A 242 -8.48 12.57 41.97
N VAL A 243 -8.37 13.12 40.77
CA VAL A 243 -9.46 13.14 39.78
C VAL A 243 -9.20 12.26 38.56
N MET A 244 -7.96 11.88 38.32
CA MET A 244 -7.60 11.07 37.13
C MET A 244 -8.25 9.71 37.11
N THR A 245 -8.59 9.21 35.95
CA THR A 245 -8.83 7.79 35.73
C THR A 245 -7.49 7.07 35.81
N LYS A 246 -7.33 6.23 36.83
CA LYS A 246 -6.11 5.44 37.08
C LYS A 246 -5.98 4.28 36.09
N ASN A 247 -4.76 3.84 35.84
CA ASN A 247 -4.43 2.71 34.97
C ASN A 247 -5.12 2.80 33.60
N PRO A 248 -4.92 3.90 32.87
CA PRO A 248 -5.56 4.09 31.58
C PRO A 248 -5.16 3.00 30.60
N LYS A 249 -6.06 2.66 29.66
CA LYS A 249 -5.76 1.66 28.63
C LYS A 249 -4.61 2.14 27.76
N MET A 250 -3.60 1.29 27.65
CA MET A 250 -2.42 1.51 26.79
C MET A 250 -2.32 0.43 25.75
N ILE A 251 -1.86 0.77 24.57
CA ILE A 251 -1.55 -0.17 23.47
C ILE A 251 -0.11 0.03 23.00
N SER A 252 0.41 -0.98 22.29
CA SER A 252 1.73 -0.89 21.65
C SER A 252 1.71 0.03 20.43
N GLU A 253 2.81 0.72 20.17
CA GLU A 253 3.02 1.51 18.96
C GLU A 253 2.91 0.68 17.65
N ASN A 254 3.11 -0.65 17.76
CA ASN A 254 2.99 -1.59 16.66
C ASN A 254 1.58 -2.16 16.45
N THR A 255 0.61 -1.78 17.30
CA THR A 255 -0.80 -2.19 17.14
C THR A 255 -1.34 -1.67 15.81
N LEU A 256 -2.14 -2.50 15.12
CA LEU A 256 -2.83 -2.07 13.89
C LEU A 256 -3.90 -1.00 14.22
N ALA A 257 -4.03 -0.03 13.32
CA ALA A 257 -4.96 1.08 13.50
C ALA A 257 -6.42 0.61 13.61
N GLY A 258 -6.84 -0.38 12.81
CA GLY A 258 -8.17 -0.99 12.92
C GLY A 258 -8.43 -1.62 14.28
N LEU A 259 -7.44 -2.33 14.86
CA LEU A 259 -7.57 -2.90 16.20
C LEU A 259 -7.67 -1.80 17.28
N ALA A 260 -6.95 -0.69 17.10
CA ALA A 260 -7.09 0.46 18.02
C ALA A 260 -8.50 1.05 17.98
N LEU A 261 -9.09 1.18 16.79
CA LEU A 261 -10.48 1.63 16.63
C LEU A 261 -11.47 0.66 17.29
N ASP A 262 -11.30 -0.65 17.10
CA ASP A 262 -12.14 -1.67 17.77
C ASP A 262 -12.07 -1.56 19.29
N ILE A 263 -10.87 -1.34 19.85
CA ILE A 263 -10.68 -1.14 21.30
C ILE A 263 -11.42 0.11 21.76
N MET A 264 -11.34 1.21 21.02
CA MET A 264 -12.03 2.47 21.35
C MET A 264 -13.54 2.27 21.35
N ASN A 265 -14.08 1.62 20.32
CA ASN A 265 -15.51 1.34 20.18
C ASN A 265 -16.04 0.43 21.31
N LYS A 266 -15.35 -0.68 21.59
CA LYS A 266 -15.73 -1.63 22.66
C LYS A 266 -15.65 -0.99 24.05
N LYS A 267 -14.69 -0.11 24.27
CA LYS A 267 -14.50 0.58 25.56
C LYS A 267 -15.27 1.90 25.67
N LYS A 268 -15.91 2.37 24.59
CA LYS A 268 -16.60 3.67 24.48
C LYS A 268 -15.68 4.83 24.87
N ILE A 269 -14.43 4.82 24.38
CA ILE A 269 -13.42 5.84 24.61
C ILE A 269 -12.94 6.44 23.29
N THR A 270 -12.58 7.72 23.29
CA THR A 270 -12.16 8.47 22.10
C THR A 270 -10.65 8.57 21.95
N SER A 271 -9.90 8.16 22.98
CA SER A 271 -8.43 8.27 22.98
C SER A 271 -7.78 7.04 23.59
N LEU A 272 -6.64 6.63 23.02
CA LEU A 272 -5.79 5.57 23.57
C LEU A 272 -4.38 6.07 23.74
N ILE A 273 -3.74 5.65 24.83
CA ILE A 273 -2.33 5.95 25.11
C ILE A 273 -1.49 4.90 24.42
N ILE A 274 -0.48 5.37 23.70
CA ILE A 274 0.49 4.53 23.03
C ILE A 274 1.71 4.43 23.93
N LYS A 275 2.12 3.21 24.25
CA LYS A 275 3.34 2.94 25.00
C LYS A 275 4.45 2.47 24.04
N GLY A 276 5.45 3.33 23.85
CA GLY A 276 6.69 3.01 23.14
C GLY A 276 7.80 2.53 24.10
N LYS A 277 9.01 2.38 23.57
CA LYS A 277 10.20 2.04 24.37
C LYS A 277 10.61 3.21 25.28
N ASN A 278 11.27 2.92 26.39
CA ASN A 278 11.86 3.92 27.31
C ASN A 278 10.88 4.99 27.81
N ASN A 279 9.65 4.61 28.20
CA ASN A 279 8.61 5.55 28.61
C ASN A 279 8.31 6.65 27.57
N ASN A 280 8.47 6.30 26.31
CA ASN A 280 8.02 7.15 25.23
C ASN A 280 6.50 6.92 25.04
N TYR A 281 5.70 7.94 25.35
CA TYR A 281 4.25 7.87 25.26
C TYR A 281 3.77 8.68 24.06
N GLY A 282 2.84 8.12 23.32
CA GLY A 282 2.06 8.79 22.28
C GLY A 282 0.58 8.80 22.64
N LEU A 283 -0.20 9.46 21.85
CA LEU A 283 -1.67 9.48 21.94
C LEU A 283 -2.27 9.25 20.58
N ILE A 284 -3.36 8.50 20.50
CA ILE A 284 -4.16 8.42 19.29
C ILE A 284 -5.60 8.77 19.63
N HIS A 285 -6.21 9.63 18.81
CA HIS A 285 -7.60 10.04 18.94
C HIS A 285 -8.44 9.40 17.83
N ILE A 286 -9.69 9.09 18.11
CA ILE A 286 -10.60 8.43 17.17
C ILE A 286 -10.71 9.18 15.83
N HIS A 287 -10.73 10.51 15.85
CA HIS A 287 -10.75 11.33 14.64
C HIS A 287 -9.51 11.14 13.75
N SER A 288 -8.34 10.89 14.35
CA SER A 288 -7.14 10.58 13.58
C SER A 288 -7.25 9.25 12.83
N LEU A 289 -7.91 8.25 13.43
CA LEU A 289 -8.18 6.96 12.78
C LEU A 289 -9.17 7.11 11.63
N ILE A 290 -10.30 7.81 11.88
CA ILE A 290 -11.36 8.03 10.88
C ILE A 290 -10.83 8.87 9.70
N SER A 291 -10.08 9.96 9.96
CA SER A 291 -9.52 10.80 8.90
C SER A 291 -8.49 10.08 8.05
N PHE A 292 -7.81 9.08 8.61
CA PHE A 292 -6.91 8.21 7.85
C PHE A 292 -7.66 7.15 7.04
N GLY A 293 -8.95 6.94 7.31
CA GLY A 293 -9.84 6.02 6.60
C GLY A 293 -9.75 4.58 7.11
N VAL A 294 -9.51 4.44 8.40
CA VAL A 294 -9.59 3.16 9.14
C VAL A 294 -11.01 2.91 9.60
#